data_df76df6f26b4d30a888edcb73fc81586
#
_entry.id   df76df6f26b4d30a888edcb73fc81586
#
_cell.length_a   1.000
_cell.length_b   1.000
_cell.length_c   1.000
_cell.angle_alpha   90.00
_cell.angle_beta   90.00
_cell.angle_gamma   90.00
#
_symmetry.space_group_name_H-M   'P 1'
#
loop_
_entity.id
_entity.type
_entity.pdbx_description
1 polymer ?
#
loop_
_entity_poly.entity_id
_entity_poly.type
_entity_poly.pdbx_seq_one_letter_code
_entity_poly.pdbx_strand_id
1 'polypeptide(L)'
;MSYTEEVYERVVAQNPGEPEFHQAVKEVLDSLKVVIDKNEEEYRKLAILERLVEPERIISFRVPWTDDKGNVQVNKGYRVQFNSAIGPYKGGLRFHPSVNQSILKFLGFEQIFKNSLTGLPIGGGKGGSNFDPKGKSDREVMAFCQSFMTELCKHIGADTDVPAGDIGVGGREIGYLYGQYKRIRNLSEGVLTGKGLTFGGSLIRTQATGYGVVYILDELMKAHNDSLEGKTVIVTGSGNVAIYAVEKATQLGAKVVAMCDSNGYIHDPNGINLDVVKDIKEVKRGRIKEYADRVEGSTYTEGVGIWNIKCDVYLPCATQNELGLDAVKTLKANGCKYIVEGANMPTTLDATEYAMENGILFLPGKASNAGGVATSALEMSQNSMRLSWSAEEVDEKLHNIMKDIYSKISEAAERYDMKDNFVVGANIAAFEKVVDAMKAQGIV
;
A
#
# COMPACT_ATOMS: atom_id res chain seq x y z
N MET A 1 -33.96 -2.04 -6.45
CA MET A 1 -32.51 -2.28 -6.42
C MET A 1 -31.81 -0.95 -6.68
N SER A 2 -30.85 -0.57 -5.88
CA SER A 2 -30.08 0.67 -6.11
C SER A 2 -29.08 0.48 -7.27
N TYR A 3 -28.59 1.57 -7.84
CA TYR A 3 -27.60 1.49 -8.93
C TYR A 3 -26.33 0.72 -8.53
N THR A 4 -25.86 0.91 -7.31
CA THR A 4 -24.72 0.17 -6.77
C THR A 4 -24.99 -1.34 -6.68
N GLU A 5 -26.17 -1.75 -6.23
CA GLU A 5 -26.58 -3.15 -6.17
C GLU A 5 -26.68 -3.80 -7.56
N GLU A 6 -27.28 -3.10 -8.53
CA GLU A 6 -27.37 -3.58 -9.92
C GLU A 6 -25.97 -3.83 -10.53
N VAL A 7 -25.05 -2.88 -10.34
CA VAL A 7 -23.67 -3.01 -10.84
C VAL A 7 -22.95 -4.15 -10.13
N TYR A 8 -23.10 -4.27 -8.80
CA TYR A 8 -22.50 -5.37 -8.04
C TYR A 8 -23.00 -6.75 -8.51
N GLU A 9 -24.31 -6.94 -8.66
CA GLU A 9 -24.87 -8.21 -9.15
C GLU A 9 -24.36 -8.56 -10.55
N ARG A 10 -24.21 -7.56 -11.42
CA ARG A 10 -23.62 -7.74 -12.74
C ARG A 10 -22.15 -8.18 -12.64
N VAL A 11 -21.36 -7.58 -11.75
CA VAL A 11 -19.97 -7.99 -11.53
C VAL A 11 -19.88 -9.45 -11.07
N VAL A 12 -20.73 -9.86 -10.13
CA VAL A 12 -20.77 -11.24 -9.64
C VAL A 12 -21.13 -12.22 -10.76
N ALA A 13 -22.13 -11.87 -11.57
CA ALA A 13 -22.58 -12.72 -12.67
C ALA A 13 -21.54 -12.86 -13.79
N GLN A 14 -20.80 -11.80 -14.09
CA GLN A 14 -19.81 -11.78 -15.17
C GLN A 14 -18.43 -12.34 -14.76
N ASN A 15 -18.15 -12.45 -13.47
CA ASN A 15 -16.88 -12.90 -12.94
C ASN A 15 -17.03 -14.11 -11.98
N PRO A 16 -17.60 -15.24 -12.46
CA PRO A 16 -17.82 -16.39 -11.60
C PRO A 16 -16.48 -16.93 -11.07
N GLY A 17 -16.41 -17.22 -9.76
CA GLY A 17 -15.22 -17.77 -9.12
C GLY A 17 -14.14 -16.74 -8.74
N GLU A 18 -14.48 -15.44 -8.68
CA GLU A 18 -13.58 -14.37 -8.26
C GLU A 18 -14.02 -13.70 -6.93
N PRO A 19 -14.08 -14.44 -5.81
CA PRO A 19 -14.67 -13.94 -4.57
C PRO A 19 -13.93 -12.75 -3.97
N GLU A 20 -12.60 -12.68 -4.09
CA GLU A 20 -11.80 -11.55 -3.58
C GLU A 20 -12.13 -10.26 -4.35
N PHE A 21 -12.32 -10.37 -5.64
CA PHE A 21 -12.73 -9.23 -6.47
C PHE A 21 -14.17 -8.79 -6.16
N HIS A 22 -15.11 -9.74 -5.98
CA HIS A 22 -16.49 -9.42 -5.59
C HIS A 22 -16.53 -8.65 -4.27
N GLN A 23 -15.78 -9.12 -3.26
CA GLN A 23 -15.73 -8.46 -1.96
C GLN A 23 -15.20 -7.01 -2.07
N ALA A 24 -14.11 -6.79 -2.78
CA ALA A 24 -13.53 -5.45 -2.95
C ALA A 24 -14.50 -4.48 -3.66
N VAL A 25 -15.17 -4.95 -4.73
CA VAL A 25 -16.16 -4.13 -5.43
C VAL A 25 -17.32 -3.77 -4.50
N LYS A 26 -17.83 -4.74 -3.73
CA LYS A 26 -18.92 -4.50 -2.78
C LYS A 26 -18.54 -3.45 -1.74
N GLU A 27 -17.42 -3.60 -1.07
CA GLU A 27 -16.95 -2.69 -0.03
C GLU A 27 -16.78 -1.25 -0.56
N VAL A 28 -16.22 -1.11 -1.75
CA VAL A 28 -16.06 0.22 -2.37
C VAL A 28 -17.41 0.82 -2.75
N LEU A 29 -18.28 0.08 -3.45
CA LEU A 29 -19.59 0.60 -3.88
C LEU A 29 -20.48 0.95 -2.68
N ASP A 30 -20.47 0.15 -1.62
CA ASP A 30 -21.24 0.42 -0.40
C ASP A 30 -20.76 1.73 0.26
N SER A 31 -19.46 1.96 0.33
CA SER A 31 -18.86 3.17 0.90
C SER A 31 -19.10 4.44 0.07
N LEU A 32 -19.36 4.28 -1.22
CA LEU A 32 -19.59 5.39 -2.17
C LEU A 32 -21.09 5.70 -2.39
N LYS A 33 -21.98 4.94 -1.78
CA LYS A 33 -23.43 5.06 -2.00
C LYS A 33 -23.93 6.49 -1.83
N VAL A 34 -23.46 7.21 -0.81
CA VAL A 34 -23.85 8.59 -0.54
C VAL A 34 -23.51 9.57 -1.67
N VAL A 35 -22.42 9.34 -2.39
CA VAL A 35 -21.99 10.15 -3.55
C VAL A 35 -22.77 9.73 -4.80
N ILE A 36 -22.91 8.42 -4.99
CA ILE A 36 -23.54 7.84 -6.16
C ILE A 36 -25.02 8.21 -6.21
N ASP A 37 -25.74 8.09 -5.09
CA ASP A 37 -27.17 8.42 -5.00
C ASP A 37 -27.43 9.91 -5.34
N LYS A 38 -26.52 10.81 -5.02
CA LYS A 38 -26.63 12.25 -5.38
C LYS A 38 -26.45 12.54 -6.87
N ASN A 39 -25.77 11.67 -7.60
CA ASN A 39 -25.40 11.86 -9.00
C ASN A 39 -25.88 10.71 -9.91
N GLU A 40 -26.82 9.89 -9.45
CA GLU A 40 -27.22 8.62 -10.09
C GLU A 40 -27.59 8.78 -11.55
N GLU A 41 -28.41 9.76 -11.90
CA GLU A 41 -28.88 9.98 -13.29
C GLU A 41 -27.70 10.20 -14.25
N GLU A 42 -26.75 11.06 -13.88
CA GLU A 42 -25.56 11.33 -14.68
C GLU A 42 -24.66 10.10 -14.78
N TYR A 43 -24.42 9.44 -13.64
CA TYR A 43 -23.52 8.28 -13.60
C TYR A 43 -24.06 7.08 -14.37
N ARG A 44 -25.36 6.83 -14.32
CA ARG A 44 -26.02 5.82 -15.17
C ARG A 44 -25.90 6.14 -16.65
N LYS A 45 -26.15 7.41 -17.02
CA LYS A 45 -26.08 7.86 -18.43
C LYS A 45 -24.68 7.65 -19.02
N LEU A 46 -23.64 7.83 -18.23
CA LEU A 46 -22.25 7.70 -18.63
C LEU A 46 -21.64 6.32 -18.31
N ALA A 47 -22.42 5.39 -17.75
CA ALA A 47 -21.98 4.09 -17.31
C ALA A 47 -20.72 4.14 -16.42
N ILE A 48 -20.68 5.12 -15.51
CA ILE A 48 -19.48 5.39 -14.70
C ILE A 48 -19.08 4.19 -13.85
N LEU A 49 -20.04 3.58 -13.13
CA LEU A 49 -19.72 2.45 -12.26
C LEU A 49 -19.35 1.22 -13.06
N GLU A 50 -20.05 0.93 -14.15
CA GLU A 50 -19.75 -0.19 -15.03
C GLU A 50 -18.33 -0.11 -15.61
N ARG A 51 -17.90 1.09 -16.01
CA ARG A 51 -16.55 1.35 -16.52
C ARG A 51 -15.50 1.33 -15.41
N LEU A 52 -15.88 1.72 -14.20
CA LEU A 52 -14.97 1.74 -13.05
C LEU A 52 -14.63 0.36 -12.53
N VAL A 53 -15.61 -0.57 -12.53
CA VAL A 53 -15.44 -1.93 -12.01
C VAL A 53 -14.93 -2.92 -13.05
N GLU A 54 -14.88 -2.55 -14.32
CA GLU A 54 -14.33 -3.38 -15.40
C GLU A 54 -12.88 -2.94 -15.71
N PRO A 55 -11.88 -3.83 -15.61
CA PRO A 55 -10.51 -3.48 -16.00
C PRO A 55 -10.41 -3.20 -17.50
N GLU A 56 -9.66 -2.17 -17.89
CA GLU A 56 -9.44 -1.83 -19.30
C GLU A 56 -8.78 -2.97 -20.06
N ARG A 57 -7.84 -3.70 -19.43
CA ARG A 57 -7.16 -4.88 -20.02
C ARG A 57 -6.69 -5.85 -18.95
N ILE A 58 -6.78 -7.13 -19.26
CA ILE A 58 -6.12 -8.21 -18.52
C ILE A 58 -5.23 -8.97 -19.48
N ILE A 59 -3.95 -9.06 -19.15
CA ILE A 59 -2.95 -9.80 -19.92
C ILE A 59 -2.55 -11.02 -19.09
N SER A 60 -2.68 -12.20 -19.67
CA SER A 60 -2.27 -13.46 -19.07
C SER A 60 -1.34 -14.21 -20.00
N PHE A 61 -0.22 -14.69 -19.49
CA PHE A 61 0.82 -15.33 -20.29
C PHE A 61 1.51 -16.47 -19.55
N ARG A 62 2.10 -17.38 -20.31
CA ARG A 62 2.89 -18.49 -19.80
C ARG A 62 4.33 -18.03 -19.56
N VAL A 63 4.92 -18.48 -18.44
CA VAL A 63 6.29 -18.17 -18.03
C VAL A 63 7.08 -19.48 -17.88
N PRO A 64 7.72 -19.99 -18.93
CA PRO A 64 8.61 -21.16 -18.84
C PRO A 64 10.01 -20.70 -18.40
N TRP A 65 10.62 -21.45 -17.49
CA TRP A 65 11.98 -21.19 -17.02
C TRP A 65 12.66 -22.50 -16.58
N THR A 66 13.99 -22.49 -16.44
CA THR A 66 14.74 -23.70 -16.08
C THR A 66 15.31 -23.57 -14.68
N ASP A 67 15.06 -24.58 -13.84
CA ASP A 67 15.59 -24.65 -12.47
C ASP A 67 17.08 -25.05 -12.45
N ASP A 68 17.68 -25.04 -11.25
CA ASP A 68 19.09 -25.36 -11.05
C ASP A 68 19.45 -26.81 -11.39
N LYS A 69 18.44 -27.69 -11.46
CA LYS A 69 18.61 -29.09 -11.85
C LYS A 69 18.46 -29.33 -13.34
N GLY A 70 18.16 -28.27 -14.12
CA GLY A 70 17.94 -28.35 -15.56
C GLY A 70 16.51 -28.72 -15.97
N ASN A 71 15.56 -28.80 -15.03
CA ASN A 71 14.16 -29.09 -15.35
C ASN A 71 13.44 -27.82 -15.78
N VAL A 72 12.57 -27.95 -16.79
CA VAL A 72 11.70 -26.86 -17.21
C VAL A 72 10.52 -26.74 -16.25
N GLN A 73 10.35 -25.54 -15.72
CA GLN A 73 9.24 -25.14 -14.88
C GLN A 73 8.31 -24.22 -15.68
N VAL A 74 7.01 -24.22 -15.35
CA VAL A 74 6.02 -23.36 -16.01
C VAL A 74 5.15 -22.68 -14.98
N ASN A 75 5.17 -21.36 -14.99
CA ASN A 75 4.30 -20.53 -14.18
C ASN A 75 3.36 -19.71 -15.06
N LYS A 76 2.36 -19.09 -14.44
CA LYS A 76 1.43 -18.19 -15.10
C LYS A 76 1.71 -16.75 -14.66
N GLY A 77 1.87 -15.88 -15.63
CA GLY A 77 2.06 -14.45 -15.43
C GLY A 77 0.79 -13.67 -15.76
N TYR A 78 0.61 -12.52 -15.08
CA TYR A 78 -0.54 -11.65 -15.26
C TYR A 78 -0.15 -10.17 -15.16
N ARG A 79 -0.87 -9.33 -15.90
CA ARG A 79 -0.93 -7.88 -15.67
C ARG A 79 -2.36 -7.40 -15.87
N VAL A 80 -2.92 -6.81 -14.84
CA VAL A 80 -4.21 -6.13 -14.88
C VAL A 80 -3.94 -4.64 -15.03
N GLN A 81 -4.29 -4.08 -16.18
CA GLN A 81 -4.31 -2.67 -16.49
C GLN A 81 -5.73 -2.19 -16.23
N PHE A 82 -5.96 -1.67 -15.00
CA PHE A 82 -7.32 -1.53 -14.53
C PHE A 82 -7.98 -0.24 -15.00
N ASN A 83 -7.34 0.90 -14.75
CA ASN A 83 -7.89 2.21 -15.11
C ASN A 83 -6.77 3.21 -15.36
N SER A 84 -6.80 3.87 -16.50
CA SER A 84 -5.81 4.86 -16.95
C SER A 84 -6.32 6.30 -16.97
N ALA A 85 -7.50 6.57 -16.43
CA ALA A 85 -8.10 7.91 -16.50
C ALA A 85 -7.23 9.02 -15.89
N ILE A 86 -6.43 8.72 -14.88
CA ILE A 86 -5.55 9.71 -14.23
C ILE A 86 -4.14 9.72 -14.85
N GLY A 87 -3.69 8.61 -15.43
CA GLY A 87 -2.34 8.48 -15.98
C GLY A 87 -1.95 7.04 -16.26
N PRO A 88 -0.67 6.76 -16.54
CA PRO A 88 -0.19 5.41 -16.79
C PRO A 88 -0.60 4.44 -15.69
N TYR A 89 -0.91 3.19 -16.06
CA TYR A 89 -1.21 2.17 -15.05
C TYR A 89 -0.02 2.02 -14.10
N LYS A 90 -0.30 1.98 -12.80
CA LYS A 90 0.72 1.89 -11.76
C LYS A 90 0.31 0.90 -10.69
N GLY A 91 1.21 -0.01 -10.34
CA GLY A 91 1.01 -0.96 -9.26
C GLY A 91 2.01 -2.09 -9.28
N GLY A 92 2.17 -2.77 -8.14
CA GLY A 92 3.20 -3.76 -7.91
C GLY A 92 3.02 -5.07 -8.68
N LEU A 93 4.12 -5.82 -8.78
CA LEU A 93 4.14 -7.22 -9.19
C LEU A 93 4.27 -8.08 -7.94
N ARG A 94 3.41 -9.08 -7.80
CA ARG A 94 3.44 -10.05 -6.69
C ARG A 94 3.89 -11.41 -7.18
N PHE A 95 4.94 -11.97 -6.57
CA PHE A 95 5.36 -13.35 -6.81
C PHE A 95 5.06 -14.18 -5.57
N HIS A 96 3.99 -14.95 -5.65
CA HIS A 96 3.52 -15.78 -4.54
C HIS A 96 2.64 -16.92 -5.07
N PRO A 97 2.69 -18.14 -4.51
CA PRO A 97 1.89 -19.28 -4.96
C PRO A 97 0.38 -19.03 -5.02
N SER A 98 -0.14 -18.16 -4.16
CA SER A 98 -1.58 -17.82 -4.12
C SER A 98 -2.04 -16.90 -5.25
N VAL A 99 -1.15 -16.34 -6.05
CA VAL A 99 -1.49 -15.36 -7.10
C VAL A 99 -2.38 -16.02 -8.15
N ASN A 100 -3.53 -15.41 -8.37
CA ASN A 100 -4.49 -15.73 -9.42
C ASN A 100 -5.13 -14.44 -9.96
N GLN A 101 -5.99 -14.56 -10.96
CA GLN A 101 -6.62 -13.42 -11.61
C GLN A 101 -7.53 -12.63 -10.67
N SER A 102 -8.32 -13.31 -9.83
CA SER A 102 -9.23 -12.67 -8.86
C SER A 102 -8.48 -11.75 -7.91
N ILE A 103 -7.39 -12.26 -7.31
CA ILE A 103 -6.52 -11.49 -6.41
C ILE A 103 -5.93 -10.26 -7.12
N LEU A 104 -5.47 -10.42 -8.36
CA LEU A 104 -4.86 -9.29 -9.08
C LEU A 104 -5.89 -8.27 -9.57
N LYS A 105 -7.11 -8.69 -9.92
CA LYS A 105 -8.22 -7.78 -10.20
C LYS A 105 -8.60 -6.99 -8.95
N PHE A 106 -8.79 -7.66 -7.83
CA PHE A 106 -9.04 -7.03 -6.54
C PHE A 106 -7.99 -5.96 -6.21
N LEU A 107 -6.71 -6.35 -6.23
CA LEU A 107 -5.60 -5.44 -5.92
C LEU A 107 -5.46 -4.30 -6.94
N GLY A 108 -5.74 -4.56 -8.21
CA GLY A 108 -5.72 -3.54 -9.27
C GLY A 108 -6.84 -2.53 -9.10
N PHE A 109 -8.03 -2.99 -8.72
CA PHE A 109 -9.18 -2.14 -8.42
C PHE A 109 -8.92 -1.21 -7.24
N GLU A 110 -8.43 -1.74 -6.12
CA GLU A 110 -8.05 -0.91 -4.97
C GLU A 110 -6.93 0.08 -5.28
N GLN A 111 -6.02 -0.31 -6.17
CA GLN A 111 -4.90 0.54 -6.57
C GLN A 111 -5.35 1.83 -7.27
N ILE A 112 -6.50 1.83 -7.96
CA ILE A 112 -7.08 3.03 -8.57
C ILE A 112 -7.29 4.12 -7.51
N PHE A 113 -7.96 3.77 -6.42
CA PHE A 113 -8.31 4.70 -5.34
C PHE A 113 -7.06 5.16 -4.57
N LYS A 114 -6.17 4.25 -4.26
CA LYS A 114 -4.92 4.56 -3.57
C LYS A 114 -4.06 5.56 -4.38
N ASN A 115 -3.90 5.31 -5.67
CA ASN A 115 -3.08 6.14 -6.53
C ASN A 115 -3.70 7.53 -6.73
N SER A 116 -5.03 7.60 -6.89
CA SER A 116 -5.72 8.87 -7.08
C SER A 116 -5.57 9.83 -5.89
N LEU A 117 -5.50 9.30 -4.66
CA LEU A 117 -5.29 10.09 -3.45
C LEU A 117 -3.96 10.84 -3.46
N THR A 118 -2.91 10.27 -4.05
CA THR A 118 -1.59 10.92 -4.09
C THR A 118 -1.58 12.27 -4.81
N GLY A 119 -2.60 12.55 -5.63
CA GLY A 119 -2.62 13.75 -6.47
C GLY A 119 -1.76 13.66 -7.72
N LEU A 120 -0.95 12.62 -7.85
CA LEU A 120 -0.01 12.42 -8.96
C LEU A 120 -0.70 11.76 -10.16
N PRO A 121 -0.19 11.97 -11.39
CA PRO A 121 -0.81 11.47 -12.63
C PRO A 121 -0.46 9.98 -12.85
N ILE A 122 -1.00 9.11 -12.05
CA ILE A 122 -0.83 7.66 -12.11
C ILE A 122 -2.17 6.93 -11.99
N GLY A 123 -2.44 6.04 -12.91
CA GLY A 123 -3.61 5.16 -12.92
C GLY A 123 -3.45 3.93 -12.04
N GLY A 124 -4.38 2.98 -12.16
CA GLY A 124 -4.39 1.75 -11.37
C GLY A 124 -4.03 0.51 -12.17
N GLY A 125 -3.16 -0.32 -11.65
CA GLY A 125 -2.83 -1.62 -12.21
C GLY A 125 -2.20 -2.56 -11.19
N LYS A 126 -2.17 -3.85 -11.51
CA LYS A 126 -1.55 -4.87 -10.67
C LYS A 126 -1.10 -6.05 -11.52
N GLY A 127 -0.03 -6.70 -11.12
CA GLY A 127 0.44 -7.89 -11.82
C GLY A 127 1.10 -8.89 -10.90
N GLY A 128 1.58 -9.98 -11.49
CA GLY A 128 2.31 -10.98 -10.73
C GLY A 128 2.27 -12.37 -11.35
N SER A 129 2.69 -13.33 -10.55
CA SER A 129 2.76 -14.74 -10.94
C SER A 129 2.59 -15.64 -9.72
N ASN A 130 2.13 -16.86 -9.96
CA ASN A 130 2.11 -17.93 -8.97
C ASN A 130 3.50 -18.53 -8.68
N PHE A 131 4.57 -17.88 -9.11
CA PHE A 131 5.95 -18.22 -8.79
C PHE A 131 6.25 -17.92 -7.32
N ASP A 132 6.92 -18.86 -6.64
CA ASP A 132 7.41 -18.67 -5.27
C ASP A 132 8.94 -18.45 -5.29
N PRO A 133 9.43 -17.24 -4.97
CA PRO A 133 10.86 -16.96 -4.92
C PRO A 133 11.55 -17.53 -3.66
N LYS A 134 10.78 -17.98 -2.65
CA LYS A 134 11.37 -18.53 -1.42
C LYS A 134 12.13 -19.82 -1.70
N GLY A 135 13.36 -19.88 -1.19
CA GLY A 135 14.21 -21.06 -1.35
C GLY A 135 14.78 -21.27 -2.75
N LYS A 136 14.54 -20.34 -3.67
CA LYS A 136 15.15 -20.35 -5.00
C LYS A 136 16.51 -19.67 -4.99
N SER A 137 17.43 -20.17 -5.83
CA SER A 137 18.71 -19.51 -6.06
C SER A 137 18.54 -18.20 -6.84
N ASP A 138 19.54 -17.31 -6.75
CA ASP A 138 19.55 -16.08 -7.55
C ASP A 138 19.48 -16.37 -9.05
N ARG A 139 20.08 -17.47 -9.50
CA ARG A 139 20.02 -17.91 -10.91
C ARG A 139 18.62 -18.31 -11.31
N GLU A 140 17.90 -19.05 -10.48
CA GLU A 140 16.51 -19.46 -10.73
C GLU A 140 15.58 -18.24 -10.75
N VAL A 141 15.71 -17.33 -9.77
CA VAL A 141 14.92 -16.10 -9.74
C VAL A 141 15.21 -15.21 -10.95
N MET A 142 16.47 -15.09 -11.36
CA MET A 142 16.85 -14.34 -12.56
C MET A 142 16.24 -14.97 -13.81
N ALA A 143 16.34 -16.29 -13.96
CA ALA A 143 15.78 -17.01 -15.12
C ALA A 143 14.26 -16.82 -15.22
N PHE A 144 13.56 -16.91 -14.07
CA PHE A 144 12.13 -16.61 -14.01
C PHE A 144 11.81 -15.17 -14.39
N CYS A 145 12.48 -14.19 -13.78
CA CYS A 145 12.27 -12.77 -14.06
C CYS A 145 12.50 -12.41 -15.54
N GLN A 146 13.53 -12.98 -16.15
CA GLN A 146 13.83 -12.77 -17.56
C GLN A 146 12.72 -13.34 -18.46
N SER A 147 12.25 -14.55 -18.19
CA SER A 147 11.15 -15.16 -18.92
C SER A 147 9.84 -14.36 -18.73
N PHE A 148 9.52 -13.97 -17.51
CA PHE A 148 8.35 -13.15 -17.19
C PHE A 148 8.36 -11.82 -17.95
N MET A 149 9.49 -11.10 -17.92
CA MET A 149 9.63 -9.81 -18.60
C MET A 149 9.63 -9.94 -20.13
N THR A 150 10.07 -11.05 -20.68
CA THR A 150 10.02 -11.28 -22.14
C THR A 150 8.60 -11.17 -22.71
N GLU A 151 7.60 -11.59 -21.94
CA GLU A 151 6.20 -11.41 -22.32
C GLU A 151 5.66 -10.03 -21.87
N LEU A 152 5.92 -9.64 -20.64
CA LEU A 152 5.38 -8.41 -20.08
C LEU A 152 5.88 -7.14 -20.81
N CYS A 153 7.10 -7.12 -21.31
CA CYS A 153 7.70 -5.94 -21.98
C CYS A 153 6.92 -5.46 -23.23
N LYS A 154 6.04 -6.28 -23.76
CA LYS A 154 5.17 -5.94 -24.90
C LYS A 154 4.03 -4.98 -24.50
N HIS A 155 3.74 -4.87 -23.20
CA HIS A 155 2.54 -4.24 -22.68
C HIS A 155 2.82 -3.10 -21.70
N ILE A 156 4.08 -2.86 -21.35
CA ILE A 156 4.49 -1.85 -20.37
C ILE A 156 5.47 -0.84 -20.97
N GLY A 157 5.63 0.28 -20.32
CA GLY A 157 6.54 1.36 -20.71
C GLY A 157 6.38 2.56 -19.78
N ALA A 158 7.31 3.52 -19.86
CA ALA A 158 7.34 4.69 -18.99
C ALA A 158 6.05 5.51 -18.97
N ASP A 159 5.38 5.60 -20.12
CA ASP A 159 4.17 6.41 -20.31
C ASP A 159 2.89 5.58 -20.48
N THR A 160 2.99 4.26 -20.38
CA THR A 160 1.85 3.35 -20.57
C THR A 160 1.49 2.63 -19.27
N ASP A 161 2.46 1.90 -18.72
CA ASP A 161 2.27 1.05 -17.54
C ASP A 161 3.61 0.87 -16.83
N VAL A 162 3.68 1.27 -15.57
CA VAL A 162 4.90 1.26 -14.76
C VAL A 162 4.73 0.36 -13.53
N PRO A 163 5.09 -0.93 -13.64
CA PRO A 163 5.06 -1.83 -12.50
C PRO A 163 6.06 -1.46 -11.40
N ALA A 164 5.85 -2.01 -10.21
CA ALA A 164 6.71 -1.84 -9.05
C ALA A 164 6.89 -3.17 -8.31
N GLY A 165 7.61 -3.17 -7.19
CA GLY A 165 7.68 -4.29 -6.27
C GLY A 165 6.42 -4.46 -5.42
N ASP A 166 6.22 -5.68 -4.96
CA ASP A 166 5.19 -6.12 -3.99
C ASP A 166 5.69 -7.41 -3.31
N ILE A 167 4.84 -8.20 -2.67
CA ILE A 167 5.22 -9.47 -2.05
C ILE A 167 6.02 -10.34 -3.04
N GLY A 168 7.19 -10.79 -2.62
CA GLY A 168 8.08 -11.62 -3.44
C GLY A 168 8.83 -10.90 -4.55
N VAL A 169 8.70 -9.57 -4.66
CA VAL A 169 9.39 -8.74 -5.65
C VAL A 169 10.05 -7.55 -4.95
N GLY A 170 11.31 -7.68 -4.66
CA GLY A 170 12.16 -6.64 -4.09
C GLY A 170 13.12 -6.04 -5.12
N GLY A 171 14.14 -5.33 -4.62
CA GLY A 171 15.13 -4.67 -5.47
C GLY A 171 15.90 -5.62 -6.38
N ARG A 172 16.16 -6.87 -5.94
CA ARG A 172 16.79 -7.92 -6.74
C ARG A 172 15.93 -8.28 -7.96
N GLU A 173 14.67 -8.60 -7.74
CA GLU A 173 13.72 -8.95 -8.81
C GLU A 173 13.50 -7.77 -9.76
N ILE A 174 13.33 -6.58 -9.25
CA ILE A 174 13.21 -5.35 -10.06
C ILE A 174 14.46 -5.16 -10.93
N GLY A 175 15.64 -5.41 -10.40
CA GLY A 175 16.88 -5.35 -11.16
C GLY A 175 16.91 -6.35 -12.33
N TYR A 176 16.55 -7.61 -12.10
CA TYR A 176 16.50 -8.64 -13.14
C TYR A 176 15.42 -8.34 -14.21
N LEU A 177 14.25 -7.88 -13.78
CA LEU A 177 13.17 -7.47 -14.67
C LEU A 177 13.58 -6.26 -15.54
N TYR A 178 14.19 -5.24 -14.95
CA TYR A 178 14.66 -4.06 -15.68
C TYR A 178 15.78 -4.39 -16.68
N GLY A 179 16.74 -5.22 -16.27
CA GLY A 179 17.82 -5.67 -17.15
C GLY A 179 17.31 -6.38 -18.41
N GLN A 180 16.30 -7.25 -18.26
CA GLN A 180 15.67 -7.95 -19.38
C GLN A 180 14.85 -7.00 -20.27
N TYR A 181 14.07 -6.09 -19.67
CA TYR A 181 13.35 -5.06 -20.40
C TYR A 181 14.28 -4.24 -21.29
N LYS A 182 15.35 -3.70 -20.69
CA LYS A 182 16.36 -2.92 -21.40
C LYS A 182 17.00 -3.71 -22.55
N ARG A 183 17.30 -4.99 -22.34
CA ARG A 183 17.89 -5.86 -23.36
C ARG A 183 16.97 -6.07 -24.55
N ILE A 184 15.67 -6.30 -24.34
CA ILE A 184 14.70 -6.56 -25.40
C ILE A 184 14.30 -5.27 -26.12
N ARG A 185 13.98 -4.21 -25.35
CA ARG A 185 13.48 -2.96 -25.92
C ARG A 185 14.58 -2.05 -26.45
N ASN A 186 15.83 -2.28 -26.06
CA ASN A 186 16.96 -1.38 -26.31
C ASN A 186 16.70 0.06 -25.86
N LEU A 187 16.00 0.22 -24.74
CA LEU A 187 15.60 1.50 -24.14
C LEU A 187 16.08 1.57 -22.70
N SER A 188 16.54 2.75 -22.28
CA SER A 188 16.84 3.08 -20.90
C SER A 188 15.86 4.17 -20.46
N GLU A 189 14.70 3.75 -19.98
CA GLU A 189 13.57 4.60 -19.65
C GLU A 189 13.04 4.34 -18.24
N GLY A 190 12.10 5.17 -17.79
CA GLY A 190 11.50 5.11 -16.45
C GLY A 190 10.45 4.01 -16.26
N VAL A 191 10.56 2.89 -16.95
CA VAL A 191 9.74 1.70 -16.70
C VAL A 191 10.20 1.02 -15.41
N LEU A 192 9.29 0.47 -14.63
CA LEU A 192 9.52 -0.07 -13.29
C LEU A 192 9.95 0.98 -12.26
N THR A 193 9.46 0.85 -11.04
CA THR A 193 9.93 1.62 -9.88
C THR A 193 10.41 0.70 -8.77
N GLY A 194 11.20 1.25 -7.83
CA GLY A 194 11.95 0.47 -6.86
C GLY A 194 13.28 -0.02 -7.42
N LYS A 195 13.79 0.65 -8.45
CA LYS A 195 15.10 0.40 -9.03
C LYS A 195 16.22 0.73 -8.04
N GLY A 196 17.38 0.13 -8.23
CA GLY A 196 18.59 0.52 -7.52
C GLY A 196 19.01 1.95 -7.87
N LEU A 197 19.67 2.63 -6.94
CA LEU A 197 20.12 4.03 -7.11
C LEU A 197 21.07 4.19 -8.31
N THR A 198 21.81 3.15 -8.67
CA THR A 198 22.76 3.17 -9.79
C THR A 198 22.11 3.15 -11.17
N PHE A 199 20.81 2.87 -11.25
CA PHE A 199 20.07 2.78 -12.52
C PHE A 199 18.66 3.39 -12.47
N GLY A 200 18.52 4.51 -11.78
CA GLY A 200 17.33 5.35 -11.81
C GLY A 200 16.37 5.21 -10.62
N GLY A 201 16.80 4.56 -9.54
CA GLY A 201 16.06 4.51 -8.28
C GLY A 201 16.02 5.87 -7.57
N SER A 202 15.06 6.06 -6.68
CA SER A 202 14.90 7.26 -5.87
C SER A 202 15.39 7.04 -4.43
N LEU A 203 16.04 8.04 -3.86
CA LEU A 203 16.25 8.14 -2.42
C LEU A 203 14.90 8.18 -1.70
N ILE A 204 14.89 7.90 -0.39
CA ILE A 204 13.70 7.86 0.48
C ILE A 204 12.69 6.75 0.12
N ARG A 205 12.83 6.05 -1.01
CA ARG A 205 11.85 5.01 -1.42
C ARG A 205 11.66 3.91 -0.36
N THR A 206 12.74 3.53 0.33
CA THR A 206 12.71 2.52 1.38
C THR A 206 11.94 3.03 2.61
N GLN A 207 12.13 4.28 2.97
CA GLN A 207 11.53 4.94 4.13
C GLN A 207 10.08 5.37 3.88
N ALA A 208 9.72 5.60 2.63
CA ALA A 208 8.55 6.36 2.22
C ALA A 208 7.21 5.91 2.81
N THR A 209 6.98 4.60 2.94
CA THR A 209 5.72 4.12 3.50
C THR A 209 5.62 4.44 5.00
N GLY A 210 6.67 4.11 5.76
CA GLY A 210 6.72 4.41 7.20
C GLY A 210 6.69 5.90 7.50
N TYR A 211 7.47 6.69 6.75
CA TYR A 211 7.46 8.16 6.87
C TYR A 211 6.08 8.74 6.55
N GLY A 212 5.45 8.26 5.47
CA GLY A 212 4.12 8.70 5.07
C GLY A 212 3.06 8.46 6.13
N VAL A 213 3.08 7.31 6.80
CA VAL A 213 2.17 6.99 7.91
C VAL A 213 2.30 8.02 9.03
N VAL A 214 3.53 8.42 9.37
CA VAL A 214 3.76 9.38 10.43
C VAL A 214 3.44 10.81 10.00
N TYR A 215 3.70 11.19 8.76
CA TYR A 215 3.34 12.51 8.26
C TYR A 215 1.82 12.74 8.24
N ILE A 216 1.04 11.76 7.78
CA ILE A 216 -0.41 11.92 7.78
C ILE A 216 -0.99 11.88 9.20
N LEU A 217 -0.38 11.12 10.12
CA LEU A 217 -0.73 11.16 11.54
C LEU A 217 -0.46 12.55 12.14
N ASP A 218 0.66 13.16 11.83
CA ASP A 218 1.03 14.49 12.31
C ASP A 218 0.02 15.56 11.83
N GLU A 219 -0.41 15.49 10.57
CA GLU A 219 -1.46 16.38 10.06
C GLU A 219 -2.83 16.11 10.72
N LEU A 220 -3.21 14.87 10.98
CA LEU A 220 -4.40 14.51 11.74
C LEU A 220 -4.34 15.10 13.16
N MET A 221 -3.22 14.96 13.84
CA MET A 221 -3.06 15.49 15.22
C MET A 221 -3.11 17.02 15.24
N LYS A 222 -2.43 17.70 14.30
CA LYS A 222 -2.49 19.16 14.16
C LYS A 222 -3.93 19.68 13.96
N ALA A 223 -4.72 19.01 13.13
CA ALA A 223 -6.12 19.37 12.91
C ALA A 223 -6.99 19.23 14.18
N HIS A 224 -6.56 18.40 15.12
CA HIS A 224 -7.21 18.20 16.41
C HIS A 224 -6.50 18.92 17.59
N ASN A 225 -5.65 19.91 17.29
CA ASN A 225 -4.87 20.69 18.26
C ASN A 225 -3.99 19.79 19.17
N ASP A 226 -3.42 18.75 18.62
CA ASP A 226 -2.52 17.81 19.28
C ASP A 226 -1.18 17.68 18.50
N SER A 227 -0.20 17.00 19.04
CA SER A 227 1.10 16.77 18.40
C SER A 227 1.70 15.43 18.83
N LEU A 228 2.69 14.95 18.05
CA LEU A 228 3.46 13.76 18.40
C LEU A 228 4.42 13.95 19.57
N GLU A 229 4.77 15.19 19.89
CA GLU A 229 5.73 15.50 20.98
C GLU A 229 5.28 14.89 22.30
N GLY A 230 6.13 14.04 22.88
CA GLY A 230 5.88 13.37 24.15
C GLY A 230 4.84 12.26 24.12
N LYS A 231 4.23 11.93 22.99
CA LYS A 231 3.25 10.83 22.88
C LYS A 231 3.91 9.47 22.98
N THR A 232 3.21 8.56 23.65
CA THR A 232 3.57 7.13 23.66
C THR A 232 2.98 6.42 22.47
N VAL A 233 3.84 5.80 21.65
CA VAL A 233 3.46 5.16 20.40
C VAL A 233 3.79 3.66 20.43
N ILE A 234 2.89 2.84 19.92
CA ILE A 234 3.13 1.42 19.61
C ILE A 234 3.14 1.26 18.09
N VAL A 235 4.13 0.52 17.59
CA VAL A 235 4.24 0.16 16.17
C VAL A 235 4.28 -1.35 16.06
N THR A 236 3.30 -1.97 15.39
CA THR A 236 3.36 -3.41 15.15
C THR A 236 4.23 -3.74 13.95
N GLY A 237 4.80 -4.94 13.97
CA GLY A 237 5.76 -5.35 12.97
C GLY A 237 7.20 -4.94 13.31
N SER A 238 8.11 -5.44 12.51
CA SER A 238 9.56 -5.13 12.56
C SER A 238 10.18 -5.19 11.15
N GLY A 239 9.33 -5.07 10.15
CA GLY A 239 9.74 -4.93 8.75
C GLY A 239 9.94 -3.47 8.37
N ASN A 240 10.12 -3.23 7.07
CA ASN A 240 10.46 -1.93 6.51
C ASN A 240 9.50 -0.81 6.96
N VAL A 241 8.19 -1.00 6.83
CA VAL A 241 7.19 0.03 7.20
C VAL A 241 7.29 0.38 8.69
N ALA A 242 7.38 -0.63 9.55
CA ALA A 242 7.46 -0.45 11.00
C ALA A 242 8.76 0.27 11.42
N ILE A 243 9.91 -0.16 10.91
CA ILE A 243 11.21 0.45 11.22
C ILE A 243 11.22 1.95 10.90
N TYR A 244 10.74 2.32 9.72
CA TYR A 244 10.76 3.73 9.31
C TYR A 244 9.60 4.56 9.89
N ALA A 245 8.49 3.93 10.30
CA ALA A 245 7.49 4.59 11.14
C ALA A 245 8.06 4.93 12.52
N VAL A 246 8.79 4.00 13.15
CA VAL A 246 9.50 4.27 14.42
C VAL A 246 10.52 5.40 14.26
N GLU A 247 11.33 5.39 13.20
CA GLU A 247 12.32 6.41 12.93
C GLU A 247 11.70 7.81 12.85
N LYS A 248 10.68 7.96 12.00
CA LYS A 248 10.06 9.27 11.80
C LYS A 248 9.25 9.73 13.02
N ALA A 249 8.52 8.83 13.70
CA ALA A 249 7.80 9.17 14.92
C ALA A 249 8.75 9.67 16.03
N THR A 250 9.89 9.01 16.19
CA THR A 250 10.92 9.44 17.14
C THR A 250 11.54 10.78 16.75
N GLN A 251 11.79 11.03 15.47
CA GLN A 251 12.28 12.32 14.97
C GLN A 251 11.30 13.47 15.26
N LEU A 252 9.98 13.18 15.28
CA LEU A 252 8.93 14.17 15.60
C LEU A 252 8.58 14.22 17.09
N GLY A 253 9.43 13.69 17.97
CA GLY A 253 9.34 13.83 19.42
C GLY A 253 8.48 12.78 20.12
N ALA A 254 7.98 11.76 19.42
CA ALA A 254 7.25 10.67 20.05
C ALA A 254 8.18 9.66 20.73
N LYS A 255 7.66 8.98 21.75
CA LYS A 255 8.33 7.84 22.37
C LYS A 255 7.68 6.54 21.88
N VAL A 256 8.35 5.85 20.98
CA VAL A 256 7.90 4.51 20.56
C VAL A 256 8.37 3.49 21.58
N VAL A 257 7.45 2.79 22.24
CA VAL A 257 7.75 1.91 23.38
C VAL A 257 7.64 0.43 23.06
N ALA A 258 7.05 0.04 21.93
CA ALA A 258 6.87 -1.37 21.60
C ALA A 258 6.87 -1.62 20.09
N MET A 259 7.42 -2.79 19.72
CA MET A 259 7.38 -3.37 18.38
C MET A 259 7.14 -4.87 18.49
N CYS A 260 6.73 -5.53 17.39
CA CYS A 260 6.51 -6.97 17.37
C CYS A 260 7.03 -7.65 16.09
N ASP A 261 7.14 -8.97 16.14
CA ASP A 261 7.19 -9.82 14.96
C ASP A 261 6.15 -10.96 15.11
N SER A 262 6.19 -11.96 14.22
CA SER A 262 5.22 -13.07 14.25
C SER A 262 5.30 -13.95 15.50
N ASN A 263 6.34 -13.83 16.32
CA ASN A 263 6.55 -14.71 17.49
C ASN A 263 6.23 -14.02 18.82
N GLY A 264 6.27 -12.68 18.85
CA GLY A 264 6.05 -11.92 20.07
C GLY A 264 6.37 -10.46 19.94
N TYR A 265 6.40 -9.76 21.05
CA TYR A 265 6.64 -8.31 21.08
C TYR A 265 7.66 -7.90 22.13
N ILE A 266 8.34 -6.81 21.86
CA ILE A 266 9.24 -6.13 22.80
C ILE A 266 8.54 -4.90 23.38
N HIS A 267 8.84 -4.62 24.64
CA HIS A 267 8.44 -3.39 25.32
C HIS A 267 9.67 -2.77 25.99
N ASP A 268 9.92 -1.53 25.63
CA ASP A 268 10.97 -0.69 26.20
C ASP A 268 10.36 0.62 26.69
N PRO A 269 10.15 0.78 28.01
CA PRO A 269 9.53 1.99 28.56
C PRO A 269 10.37 3.27 28.36
N ASN A 270 11.67 3.11 28.07
CA ASN A 270 12.57 4.23 27.79
C ASN A 270 12.51 4.70 26.34
N GLY A 271 11.88 3.91 25.46
CA GLY A 271 11.82 4.12 24.03
C GLY A 271 12.73 3.16 23.26
N ILE A 272 12.21 2.65 22.15
CA ILE A 272 12.91 1.67 21.30
C ILE A 272 14.23 2.24 20.77
N ASN A 273 15.31 1.51 21.02
CA ASN A 273 16.60 1.77 20.37
C ASN A 273 16.56 1.21 18.94
N LEU A 274 16.33 2.10 17.98
CA LEU A 274 16.12 1.71 16.59
C LEU A 274 17.37 1.12 15.94
N ASP A 275 18.58 1.54 16.34
CA ASP A 275 19.82 1.00 15.78
C ASP A 275 19.99 -0.48 16.12
N VAL A 276 19.59 -0.89 17.33
CA VAL A 276 19.57 -2.30 17.72
C VAL A 276 18.55 -3.08 16.90
N VAL A 277 17.35 -2.51 16.67
CA VAL A 277 16.33 -3.14 15.82
C VAL A 277 16.82 -3.31 14.39
N LYS A 278 17.42 -2.27 13.80
CA LYS A 278 17.98 -2.31 12.44
C LYS A 278 19.08 -3.38 12.31
N ASP A 279 20.00 -3.45 13.28
CA ASP A 279 21.05 -4.48 13.28
C ASP A 279 20.43 -5.90 13.31
N ILE A 280 19.43 -6.12 14.17
CA ILE A 280 18.75 -7.42 14.26
C ILE A 280 18.01 -7.76 12.95
N LYS A 281 17.23 -6.82 12.41
CA LYS A 281 16.29 -7.11 11.32
C LYS A 281 16.90 -6.96 9.93
N GLU A 282 17.67 -5.92 9.69
CA GLU A 282 18.22 -5.59 8.37
C GLU A 282 19.57 -6.25 8.13
N VAL A 283 20.43 -6.31 9.15
CA VAL A 283 21.78 -6.86 9.03
C VAL A 283 21.78 -8.37 9.30
N LYS A 284 21.33 -8.78 10.50
CA LYS A 284 21.38 -10.19 10.95
C LYS A 284 20.20 -11.03 10.49
N ARG A 285 19.10 -10.40 10.06
CA ARG A 285 17.82 -11.04 9.71
C ARG A 285 17.28 -11.94 10.84
N GLY A 286 17.55 -11.53 12.09
CA GLY A 286 17.15 -12.22 13.31
C GLY A 286 15.71 -11.93 13.73
N ARG A 287 15.37 -12.38 14.94
CA ARG A 287 14.06 -12.19 15.56
C ARG A 287 14.08 -11.03 16.55
N ILE A 288 12.95 -10.33 16.68
CA ILE A 288 12.84 -9.15 17.55
C ILE A 288 13.13 -9.47 19.03
N LYS A 289 12.98 -10.73 19.46
CA LYS A 289 13.30 -11.17 20.82
C LYS A 289 14.72 -10.89 21.25
N GLU A 290 15.67 -10.87 20.30
CA GLU A 290 17.09 -10.58 20.58
C GLU A 290 17.30 -9.16 21.12
N TYR A 291 16.32 -8.28 20.95
CA TYR A 291 16.37 -6.92 21.49
C TYR A 291 16.45 -6.91 23.00
N ALA A 292 15.64 -7.74 23.69
CA ALA A 292 15.61 -7.81 25.14
C ALA A 292 16.91 -8.33 25.76
N ASP A 293 17.67 -9.13 25.00
CA ASP A 293 19.01 -9.60 25.43
C ASP A 293 20.09 -8.53 25.30
N ARG A 294 19.82 -7.45 24.56
CA ARG A 294 20.80 -6.42 24.18
C ARG A 294 20.51 -5.04 24.79
N VAL A 295 19.28 -4.79 25.25
CA VAL A 295 18.87 -3.50 25.80
C VAL A 295 18.31 -3.70 27.21
N GLU A 296 19.07 -3.21 28.19
CA GLU A 296 18.71 -3.30 29.61
C GLU A 296 17.41 -2.55 29.91
N GLY A 297 16.55 -3.14 30.72
CA GLY A 297 15.24 -2.56 31.09
C GLY A 297 14.11 -2.83 30.10
N SER A 298 14.43 -3.42 28.95
CA SER A 298 13.41 -3.89 27.99
C SER A 298 12.95 -5.31 28.32
N THR A 299 11.79 -5.68 27.80
CA THR A 299 11.21 -7.02 27.97
C THR A 299 10.77 -7.59 26.64
N TYR A 300 10.76 -8.92 26.55
CA TYR A 300 10.14 -9.66 25.45
C TYR A 300 9.00 -10.52 25.99
N THR A 301 7.87 -10.50 25.30
CA THR A 301 6.72 -11.37 25.58
C THR A 301 6.40 -12.18 24.34
N GLU A 302 6.33 -13.50 24.50
CA GLU A 302 5.97 -14.41 23.43
C GLU A 302 4.47 -14.36 23.15
N GLY A 303 4.09 -14.49 21.87
CA GLY A 303 2.70 -14.48 21.44
C GLY A 303 2.16 -13.08 21.15
N VAL A 304 0.84 -12.96 21.18
CA VAL A 304 0.11 -11.71 20.86
C VAL A 304 -0.27 -10.95 22.14
N GLY A 305 -0.61 -9.67 22.03
CA GLY A 305 -1.05 -8.87 23.18
C GLY A 305 -0.36 -7.52 23.34
N ILE A 306 0.40 -7.07 22.34
CA ILE A 306 1.08 -5.78 22.35
C ILE A 306 0.12 -4.60 22.63
N TRP A 307 -1.16 -4.73 22.28
CA TRP A 307 -2.22 -3.75 22.54
C TRP A 307 -2.59 -3.61 24.04
N ASN A 308 -2.09 -4.47 24.93
CA ASN A 308 -2.25 -4.32 26.38
C ASN A 308 -1.34 -3.22 26.95
N ILE A 309 -0.32 -2.80 26.24
CA ILE A 309 0.57 -1.71 26.63
C ILE A 309 -0.19 -0.39 26.41
N LYS A 310 -0.14 0.51 27.40
CA LYS A 310 -0.77 1.85 27.27
C LYS A 310 -0.05 2.68 26.21
N CYS A 311 -0.84 3.32 25.34
CA CYS A 311 -0.32 4.23 24.31
C CYS A 311 -1.35 5.31 23.96
N ASP A 312 -0.87 6.41 23.41
CA ASP A 312 -1.69 7.46 22.79
C ASP A 312 -2.00 7.12 21.33
N VAL A 313 -1.03 6.48 20.64
CA VAL A 313 -1.06 6.19 19.22
C VAL A 313 -0.71 4.72 18.96
N TYR A 314 -1.45 4.09 18.07
CA TYR A 314 -1.19 2.73 17.64
C TYR A 314 -1.05 2.67 16.10
N LEU A 315 0.09 2.19 15.61
CA LEU A 315 0.41 2.10 14.20
C LEU A 315 0.50 0.62 13.79
N PRO A 316 -0.57 0.03 13.24
CA PRO A 316 -0.54 -1.35 12.74
C PRO A 316 0.22 -1.42 11.42
N CYS A 317 1.47 -1.91 11.48
CA CYS A 317 2.43 -1.95 10.36
C CYS A 317 2.91 -3.36 9.99
N ALA A 318 2.28 -4.41 10.53
CA ALA A 318 2.72 -5.79 10.30
C ALA A 318 1.95 -6.46 9.15
N THR A 319 0.77 -7.00 9.41
CA THR A 319 0.04 -7.84 8.46
C THR A 319 -1.45 -7.55 8.44
N GLN A 320 -2.12 -8.03 7.38
CA GLN A 320 -3.57 -7.96 7.25
C GLN A 320 -4.26 -8.66 8.43
N ASN A 321 -5.35 -8.07 8.92
CA ASN A 321 -6.21 -8.60 10.00
C ASN A 321 -5.48 -8.88 11.33
N GLU A 322 -4.41 -8.15 11.61
CA GLU A 322 -3.68 -8.30 12.89
C GLU A 322 -4.39 -7.66 14.08
N LEU A 323 -5.28 -6.69 13.84
CA LEU A 323 -5.95 -5.90 14.87
C LEU A 323 -7.46 -6.18 14.83
N GLY A 324 -7.92 -7.06 15.71
CA GLY A 324 -9.33 -7.41 15.86
C GLY A 324 -10.07 -6.57 16.90
N LEU A 325 -11.38 -6.78 17.00
CA LEU A 325 -12.30 -6.01 17.86
C LEU A 325 -11.88 -5.95 19.34
N ASP A 326 -11.50 -7.07 19.93
CA ASP A 326 -11.11 -7.12 21.35
C ASP A 326 -9.82 -6.33 21.62
N ALA A 327 -8.89 -6.35 20.67
CA ALA A 327 -7.67 -5.56 20.74
C ALA A 327 -7.97 -4.05 20.69
N VAL A 328 -8.87 -3.61 19.80
CA VAL A 328 -9.27 -2.19 19.73
C VAL A 328 -10.04 -1.75 20.97
N LYS A 329 -10.91 -2.59 21.54
CA LYS A 329 -11.56 -2.30 22.84
C LYS A 329 -10.53 -2.10 23.94
N THR A 330 -9.50 -2.93 23.97
CA THR A 330 -8.41 -2.82 24.96
C THR A 330 -7.61 -1.53 24.76
N LEU A 331 -7.25 -1.20 23.51
CA LEU A 331 -6.59 0.06 23.17
C LEU A 331 -7.40 1.27 23.63
N LYS A 332 -8.71 1.28 23.36
CA LYS A 332 -9.61 2.34 23.82
C LYS A 332 -9.63 2.47 25.34
N ALA A 333 -9.75 1.35 26.05
CA ALA A 333 -9.74 1.32 27.51
C ALA A 333 -8.40 1.81 28.07
N ASN A 334 -7.30 1.59 27.36
CA ASN A 334 -5.95 2.05 27.73
C ASN A 334 -5.67 3.51 27.35
N GLY A 335 -6.62 4.20 26.71
CA GLY A 335 -6.53 5.64 26.40
C GLY A 335 -5.98 5.94 24.99
N CYS A 336 -5.84 4.96 24.11
CA CYS A 336 -5.44 5.18 22.73
C CYS A 336 -6.45 6.10 22.02
N LYS A 337 -5.94 7.14 21.37
CA LYS A 337 -6.73 8.15 20.65
C LYS A 337 -6.63 8.04 19.15
N TYR A 338 -5.52 7.50 18.66
CA TYR A 338 -5.19 7.48 17.23
C TYR A 338 -4.81 6.07 16.79
N ILE A 339 -5.45 5.57 15.74
CA ILE A 339 -5.05 4.36 15.01
C ILE A 339 -4.80 4.75 13.56
N VAL A 340 -3.57 4.56 13.07
CA VAL A 340 -3.18 4.92 11.70
C VAL A 340 -2.50 3.73 11.04
N GLU A 341 -3.13 3.19 10.03
CA GLU A 341 -2.72 1.95 9.38
C GLU A 341 -1.49 2.11 8.49
N GLY A 342 -0.43 1.36 8.78
CA GLY A 342 0.75 1.26 7.92
C GLY A 342 0.71 0.06 6.97
N ALA A 343 0.12 -1.06 7.41
CA ALA A 343 -0.13 -2.22 6.57
C ALA A 343 -1.39 -2.04 5.70
N ASN A 344 -1.62 -2.98 4.79
CA ASN A 344 -2.87 -3.02 4.04
C ASN A 344 -3.93 -3.78 4.84
N MET A 345 -5.03 -3.12 5.16
CA MET A 345 -6.17 -3.68 5.93
C MET A 345 -5.73 -4.47 7.18
N PRO A 346 -4.92 -3.90 8.08
CA PRO A 346 -4.49 -4.60 9.28
C PRO A 346 -5.60 -4.71 10.35
N THR A 347 -6.58 -3.80 10.32
CA THR A 347 -7.71 -3.75 11.25
C THR A 347 -8.92 -4.45 10.62
N THR A 348 -9.59 -5.31 11.37
CA THR A 348 -10.82 -5.94 10.90
C THR A 348 -11.96 -4.92 10.79
N LEU A 349 -12.97 -5.21 9.96
CA LEU A 349 -14.05 -4.26 9.69
C LEU A 349 -14.81 -3.88 10.96
N ASP A 350 -15.20 -4.86 11.77
CA ASP A 350 -15.88 -4.66 13.06
C ASP A 350 -15.04 -3.85 14.07
N ALA A 351 -13.72 -4.03 14.03
CA ALA A 351 -12.77 -3.26 14.85
C ALA A 351 -12.66 -1.81 14.36
N THR A 352 -12.69 -1.58 13.06
CA THR A 352 -12.67 -0.26 12.44
C THR A 352 -13.95 0.52 12.79
N GLU A 353 -15.12 -0.12 12.64
CA GLU A 353 -16.41 0.45 13.00
C GLU A 353 -16.43 0.85 14.49
N TYR A 354 -16.01 -0.09 15.36
CA TYR A 354 -15.93 0.18 16.79
C TYR A 354 -15.00 1.34 17.12
N ALA A 355 -13.83 1.42 16.48
CA ALA A 355 -12.87 2.51 16.71
C ALA A 355 -13.51 3.89 16.42
N MET A 356 -14.15 4.02 15.25
CA MET A 356 -14.78 5.27 14.82
C MET A 356 -15.98 5.64 15.72
N GLU A 357 -16.84 4.68 16.06
CA GLU A 357 -18.02 4.91 16.92
C GLU A 357 -17.65 5.29 18.36
N ASN A 358 -16.48 4.88 18.82
CA ASN A 358 -16.01 5.14 20.17
C ASN A 358 -14.97 6.28 20.25
N GLY A 359 -14.86 7.10 19.21
CA GLY A 359 -14.05 8.32 19.21
C GLY A 359 -12.54 8.07 19.18
N ILE A 360 -12.09 6.96 18.57
CA ILE A 360 -10.71 6.81 18.14
C ILE A 360 -10.62 7.41 16.73
N LEU A 361 -9.69 8.32 16.52
CA LEU A 361 -9.40 8.87 15.20
C LEU A 361 -8.66 7.84 14.39
N PHE A 362 -9.30 7.35 13.34
CA PHE A 362 -8.84 6.21 12.54
C PHE A 362 -8.51 6.63 11.11
N LEU A 363 -7.27 6.37 10.66
CA LEU A 363 -6.86 6.59 9.26
C LEU A 363 -6.64 5.25 8.54
N PRO A 364 -7.35 5.01 7.42
CA PRO A 364 -7.25 3.75 6.68
C PRO A 364 -5.94 3.65 5.89
N GLY A 365 -5.44 2.43 5.74
CA GLY A 365 -4.18 2.14 5.06
C GLY A 365 -4.07 2.68 3.65
N LYS A 366 -5.18 2.68 2.88
CA LYS A 366 -5.18 3.23 1.51
C LYS A 366 -4.77 4.71 1.42
N ALA A 367 -5.01 5.49 2.47
CA ALA A 367 -4.57 6.87 2.59
C ALA A 367 -3.19 6.95 3.28
N SER A 368 -3.05 6.34 4.45
CA SER A 368 -1.87 6.51 5.29
C SER A 368 -0.61 5.82 4.76
N ASN A 369 -0.73 4.67 4.10
CA ASN A 369 0.43 3.99 3.51
C ASN A 369 0.71 4.38 2.05
N ALA A 370 0.05 5.41 1.53
CA ALA A 370 0.25 5.88 0.15
C ALA A 370 1.65 6.48 -0.10
N GLY A 371 2.44 6.75 0.94
CA GLY A 371 3.79 7.28 0.80
C GLY A 371 4.70 6.45 -0.10
N GLY A 372 4.58 5.14 -0.05
CA GLY A 372 5.36 4.23 -0.91
C GLY A 372 5.05 4.41 -2.40
N VAL A 373 3.79 4.47 -2.79
CA VAL A 373 3.40 4.68 -4.20
C VAL A 373 3.63 6.13 -4.62
N ALA A 374 3.46 7.10 -3.73
CA ALA A 374 3.80 8.50 -3.99
C ALA A 374 5.28 8.66 -4.36
N THR A 375 6.18 8.10 -3.55
CA THR A 375 7.62 8.14 -3.87
C THR A 375 7.97 7.34 -5.12
N SER A 376 7.24 6.26 -5.42
CA SER A 376 7.39 5.58 -6.71
C SER A 376 7.03 6.50 -7.89
N ALA A 377 5.99 7.31 -7.78
CA ALA A 377 5.66 8.29 -8.81
C ALA A 377 6.68 9.44 -8.88
N LEU A 378 7.27 9.83 -7.75
CA LEU A 378 8.41 10.76 -7.73
C LEU A 378 9.65 10.16 -8.42
N GLU A 379 9.88 8.84 -8.29
CA GLU A 379 10.92 8.14 -9.07
C GLU A 379 10.64 8.23 -10.57
N MET A 380 9.39 8.03 -10.99
CA MET A 380 9.00 8.23 -12.41
C MET A 380 9.30 9.65 -12.89
N SER A 381 8.99 10.67 -12.09
CA SER A 381 9.28 12.06 -12.42
C SER A 381 10.77 12.31 -12.59
N GLN A 382 11.60 11.83 -11.67
CA GLN A 382 13.05 11.91 -11.75
C GLN A 382 13.59 11.21 -13.00
N ASN A 383 13.06 10.03 -13.33
CA ASN A 383 13.45 9.28 -14.53
C ASN A 383 13.08 10.04 -15.82
N SER A 384 11.89 10.64 -15.87
CA SER A 384 11.45 11.44 -17.01
C SER A 384 12.32 12.68 -17.23
N MET A 385 12.72 13.34 -16.15
CA MET A 385 13.61 14.49 -16.18
C MET A 385 15.09 14.11 -16.41
N ARG A 386 15.46 12.85 -16.23
CA ARG A 386 16.84 12.35 -16.20
C ARG A 386 17.72 13.02 -15.14
N LEU A 387 17.11 13.36 -14.01
CA LEU A 387 17.76 13.96 -12.85
C LEU A 387 17.45 13.12 -11.61
N SER A 388 18.32 13.21 -10.61
CA SER A 388 18.09 12.66 -9.28
C SER A 388 17.93 13.80 -8.29
N TRP A 389 16.92 13.73 -7.44
CA TRP A 389 16.70 14.64 -6.34
C TRP A 389 17.46 14.18 -5.09
N SER A 390 17.81 15.11 -4.21
CA SER A 390 18.38 14.79 -2.90
C SER A 390 17.36 14.09 -2.00
N ALA A 391 17.83 13.50 -0.91
CA ALA A 391 16.94 12.85 0.06
C ALA A 391 15.97 13.87 0.67
N GLU A 392 16.44 15.08 0.95
CA GLU A 392 15.67 16.18 1.51
C GLU A 392 14.56 16.62 0.53
N GLU A 393 14.89 16.79 -0.75
CA GLU A 393 13.91 17.16 -1.78
C GLU A 393 12.80 16.10 -1.93
N VAL A 394 13.16 14.82 -1.90
CA VAL A 394 12.17 13.73 -1.98
C VAL A 394 11.32 13.66 -0.71
N ASP A 395 11.94 13.81 0.47
CA ASP A 395 11.23 13.78 1.76
C ASP A 395 10.26 14.96 1.90
N GLU A 396 10.66 16.18 1.50
CA GLU A 396 9.78 17.35 1.47
C GLU A 396 8.56 17.13 0.56
N LYS A 397 8.80 16.61 -0.65
CA LYS A 397 7.71 16.30 -1.59
C LYS A 397 6.77 15.22 -1.03
N LEU A 398 7.33 14.19 -0.40
CA LEU A 398 6.55 13.14 0.27
C LEU A 398 5.68 13.74 1.39
N HIS A 399 6.26 14.57 2.24
CA HIS A 399 5.52 15.24 3.33
C HIS A 399 4.35 16.07 2.78
N ASN A 400 4.60 16.89 1.76
CA ASN A 400 3.56 17.69 1.12
C ASN A 400 2.45 16.84 0.50
N ILE A 401 2.79 15.72 -0.13
CA ILE A 401 1.79 14.79 -0.67
C ILE A 401 0.93 14.19 0.45
N MET A 402 1.52 13.77 1.56
CA MET A 402 0.77 13.20 2.69
C MET A 402 -0.14 14.23 3.37
N LYS A 403 0.30 15.48 3.47
CA LYS A 403 -0.51 16.60 3.91
C LYS A 403 -1.72 16.85 2.98
N ASP A 404 -1.48 16.85 1.68
CA ASP A 404 -2.54 17.02 0.68
C ASP A 404 -3.55 15.86 0.71
N ILE A 405 -3.09 14.62 0.94
CA ILE A 405 -3.98 13.47 1.12
C ILE A 405 -4.89 13.71 2.31
N TYR A 406 -4.34 14.11 3.47
CA TYR A 406 -5.12 14.38 4.67
C TYR A 406 -6.18 15.46 4.42
N SER A 407 -5.81 16.59 3.81
CA SER A 407 -6.74 17.68 3.48
C SER A 407 -7.90 17.19 2.62
N LYS A 408 -7.60 16.48 1.52
CA LYS A 408 -8.61 15.97 0.59
C LYS A 408 -9.59 14.98 1.23
N ILE A 409 -9.09 14.04 2.04
CA ILE A 409 -9.97 13.05 2.67
C ILE A 409 -10.83 13.68 3.79
N SER A 410 -10.29 14.65 4.52
CA SER A 410 -11.01 15.41 5.53
C SER A 410 -12.11 16.27 4.89
N GLU A 411 -11.77 17.06 3.89
CA GLU A 411 -12.72 17.89 3.13
C GLU A 411 -13.82 17.05 2.47
N ALA A 412 -13.48 15.88 1.91
CA ALA A 412 -14.47 14.98 1.33
C ALA A 412 -15.44 14.45 2.38
N ALA A 413 -14.95 14.01 3.54
CA ALA A 413 -15.81 13.58 4.65
C ALA A 413 -16.75 14.69 5.13
N GLU A 414 -16.23 15.91 5.31
CA GLU A 414 -17.03 17.06 5.74
C GLU A 414 -18.12 17.45 4.75
N ARG A 415 -17.86 17.41 3.42
CA ARG A 415 -18.85 17.72 2.38
C ARG A 415 -20.07 16.79 2.40
N TYR A 416 -19.94 15.62 2.99
CA TYR A 416 -21.00 14.63 3.10
C TYR A 416 -21.49 14.42 4.54
N ASP A 417 -21.25 15.41 5.42
CA ASP A 417 -21.68 15.41 6.83
C ASP A 417 -21.13 14.24 7.65
N MET A 418 -19.92 13.74 7.26
CA MET A 418 -19.25 12.60 7.90
C MET A 418 -17.89 13.01 8.49
N LYS A 419 -17.87 14.15 9.20
CA LYS A 419 -16.64 14.67 9.81
C LYS A 419 -15.89 13.55 10.58
N ASP A 420 -14.57 13.50 10.42
CA ASP A 420 -13.66 12.52 11.03
C ASP A 420 -13.87 11.06 10.60
N ASN A 421 -14.76 10.80 9.64
CA ASN A 421 -14.84 9.50 8.98
C ASN A 421 -13.88 9.46 7.77
N PHE A 422 -12.59 9.24 8.04
CA PHE A 422 -11.56 9.24 7.01
C PHE A 422 -11.60 8.01 6.10
N VAL A 423 -12.28 6.94 6.50
CA VAL A 423 -12.50 5.75 5.64
C VAL A 423 -13.40 6.13 4.47
N VAL A 424 -14.53 6.73 4.76
CA VAL A 424 -15.46 7.23 3.74
C VAL A 424 -14.83 8.39 2.97
N GLY A 425 -14.21 9.34 3.67
CA GLY A 425 -13.52 10.47 3.03
C GLY A 425 -12.46 10.06 2.01
N ALA A 426 -11.67 9.02 2.31
CA ALA A 426 -10.67 8.49 1.39
C ALA A 426 -11.30 7.89 0.13
N ASN A 427 -12.37 7.11 0.28
CA ASN A 427 -13.07 6.52 -0.85
C ASN A 427 -13.73 7.59 -1.73
N ILE A 428 -14.40 8.58 -1.13
CA ILE A 428 -15.06 9.67 -1.84
C ILE A 428 -14.03 10.53 -2.61
N ALA A 429 -12.98 11.01 -1.94
CA ALA A 429 -11.97 11.86 -2.56
C ALA A 429 -11.29 11.16 -3.75
N ALA A 430 -10.99 9.87 -3.58
CA ALA A 430 -10.40 9.07 -4.64
C ALA A 430 -11.36 8.87 -5.81
N PHE A 431 -12.60 8.50 -5.54
CA PHE A 431 -13.63 8.25 -6.54
C PHE A 431 -13.94 9.50 -7.37
N GLU A 432 -14.22 10.62 -6.72
CA GLU A 432 -14.55 11.88 -7.41
C GLU A 432 -13.46 12.29 -8.39
N LYS A 433 -12.19 12.18 -8.00
CA LYS A 433 -11.07 12.50 -8.89
C LYS A 433 -11.01 11.60 -10.12
N VAL A 434 -11.23 10.29 -9.96
CA VAL A 434 -11.23 9.33 -11.07
C VAL A 434 -12.42 9.61 -12.00
N VAL A 435 -13.61 9.81 -11.43
CA VAL A 435 -14.83 10.07 -12.19
C VAL A 435 -14.75 11.38 -12.98
N ASP A 436 -14.20 12.44 -12.38
CA ASP A 436 -14.00 13.71 -13.08
C ASP A 436 -13.08 13.56 -14.29
N ALA A 437 -11.99 12.79 -14.14
CA ALA A 437 -11.11 12.49 -15.26
C ALA A 437 -11.81 11.65 -16.33
N MET A 438 -12.57 10.60 -15.94
CA MET A 438 -13.34 9.76 -16.87
C MET A 438 -14.40 10.58 -17.63
N LYS A 439 -15.07 11.52 -16.95
CA LYS A 439 -16.06 12.43 -17.58
C LYS A 439 -15.40 13.38 -18.56
N ALA A 440 -14.28 13.99 -18.17
CA ALA A 440 -13.57 14.96 -18.99
C ALA A 440 -12.97 14.35 -20.27
N GLN A 441 -12.56 13.10 -20.23
CA GLN A 441 -11.98 12.37 -21.37
C GLN A 441 -13.03 11.72 -22.27
N GLY A 442 -14.28 11.67 -21.85
CA GLY A 442 -15.38 11.08 -22.61
C GLY A 442 -15.47 9.56 -22.47
N ILE A 443 -15.98 8.92 -23.52
CA ILE A 443 -16.17 7.47 -23.57
C ILE A 443 -15.05 6.87 -24.42
N VAL A 444 -14.01 6.41 -23.72
CA VAL A 444 -12.80 5.81 -24.30
C VAL A 444 -12.57 4.44 -23.72
#